data_d2705943bcce2a6b1eb62b05b1596a8a
#
_entry.id   d2705943bcce2a6b1eb62b05b1596a8a
#
_cell.length_a   1.000
_cell.length_b   1.000
_cell.length_c   1.000
_cell.angle_alpha   90.00
_cell.angle_beta   90.00
_cell.angle_gamma   90.00
#
_symmetry.space_group_name_H-M   'P 1'
#
loop_
_entity.id
_entity.type
_entity.pdbx_description
1 polymer ?
#
loop_
_entity_poly.entity_id
_entity_poly.type
_entity_poly.pdbx_seq_one_letter_code
_entity_poly.pdbx_strand_id
1 'polypeptide(L)'
;KATDNSQDILLVTRKGMCIRFNETDVRVTGRVSMGVIGMRFEDDDEVIGMQMQSQGDSLLVVSENGMGKRTMITEFSAQNRGGKGVICYKCTEKTGNIVGAKLVNDGREIMLITTEGIVIRMSVDDISIIGRNTSGVKLMNIDQESDIKVASIAKVRESVTKESNVFDEEFYEED
;
A
#
# COMPACT_ATOMS: atom_id res chain seq x y z
N LYS A 1 -7.20 -11.84 3.10
CA LYS A 1 -6.64 -11.44 4.41
C LYS A 1 -7.59 -11.88 5.50
N ALA A 2 -7.07 -12.33 6.64
CA ALA A 2 -7.87 -12.59 7.83
C ALA A 2 -8.19 -11.25 8.52
N THR A 3 -9.38 -11.15 9.12
CA THR A 3 -9.89 -9.98 9.82
C THR A 3 -10.49 -10.39 11.15
N ASP A 4 -10.68 -9.44 12.05
CA ASP A 4 -11.20 -9.66 13.42
C ASP A 4 -12.43 -8.82 13.75
N ASN A 5 -13.05 -8.18 12.76
CA ASN A 5 -14.18 -7.26 12.86
C ASN A 5 -13.87 -5.95 13.58
N SER A 6 -12.62 -5.54 13.67
CA SER A 6 -12.20 -4.32 14.36
C SER A 6 -11.60 -3.26 13.45
N GLN A 7 -11.46 -3.53 12.15
CA GLN A 7 -10.63 -2.72 11.26
C GLN A 7 -11.43 -2.09 10.13
N ASP A 8 -10.86 -1.04 9.55
CA ASP A 8 -11.31 -0.50 8.29
C ASP A 8 -10.53 -1.12 7.13
N ILE A 9 -11.21 -1.28 6.02
CA ILE A 9 -10.67 -1.74 4.74
C ILE A 9 -10.54 -0.54 3.82
N LEU A 10 -9.38 -0.42 3.13
CA LEU A 10 -9.17 0.51 2.05
C LEU A 10 -9.08 -0.27 0.74
N LEU A 11 -9.87 0.12 -0.26
CA LEU A 11 -9.74 -0.33 -1.64
C LEU A 11 -9.23 0.82 -2.49
N VAL A 12 -8.24 0.56 -3.33
CA VAL A 12 -7.61 1.56 -4.20
C VAL A 12 -7.71 1.09 -5.63
N THR A 13 -8.11 2.00 -6.53
CA THR A 13 -8.21 1.70 -7.96
C THR A 13 -7.00 2.20 -8.73
N ARG A 14 -6.82 1.65 -9.93
CA ARG A 14 -5.76 2.00 -10.88
C ARG A 14 -5.77 3.47 -11.28
N LYS A 15 -6.96 4.08 -11.40
CA LYS A 15 -7.13 5.49 -11.78
C LYS A 15 -7.16 6.47 -10.60
N GLY A 16 -6.81 6.02 -9.40
CA GLY A 16 -6.59 6.93 -8.27
C GLY A 16 -7.78 7.17 -7.37
N MET A 17 -8.79 6.31 -7.39
CA MET A 17 -9.88 6.36 -6.43
C MET A 17 -9.56 5.47 -5.22
N CYS A 18 -10.05 5.85 -4.05
CA CYS A 18 -9.94 5.09 -2.81
C CYS A 18 -11.23 5.16 -2.01
N ILE A 19 -11.68 4.04 -1.49
CA ILE A 19 -12.76 3.99 -0.51
C ILE A 19 -12.26 3.36 0.78
N ARG A 20 -12.64 3.92 1.93
CA ARG A 20 -12.43 3.37 3.25
C ARG A 20 -13.77 3.06 3.88
N PHE A 21 -13.97 1.84 4.35
CA PHE A 21 -15.18 1.39 5.02
C PHE A 21 -14.86 0.38 6.11
N ASN A 22 -15.74 0.24 7.10
CA ASN A 22 -15.55 -0.73 8.16
C ASN A 22 -15.78 -2.15 7.64
N GLU A 23 -14.96 -3.11 8.07
CA GLU A 23 -15.07 -4.51 7.63
C GLU A 23 -16.40 -5.17 8.03
N THR A 24 -17.09 -4.68 9.07
CA THR A 24 -18.41 -5.17 9.47
C THR A 24 -19.50 -4.88 8.45
N ASP A 25 -19.25 -3.94 7.50
CA ASP A 25 -20.14 -3.73 6.35
C ASP A 25 -20.13 -4.92 5.38
N VAL A 26 -19.17 -5.83 5.53
CA VAL A 26 -19.07 -7.06 4.75
C VAL A 26 -19.68 -8.21 5.56
N ARG A 27 -20.92 -8.59 5.20
CA ARG A 27 -21.59 -9.70 5.88
C ARG A 27 -20.84 -11.02 5.69
N VAL A 28 -20.85 -11.86 6.70
CA VAL A 28 -20.37 -13.24 6.60
C VAL A 28 -21.26 -14.01 5.63
N THR A 29 -20.65 -14.69 4.67
CA THR A 29 -21.36 -15.43 3.62
C THR A 29 -20.78 -16.84 3.46
N GLY A 30 -21.61 -17.77 2.99
CA GLY A 30 -21.15 -19.14 2.67
C GLY A 30 -20.32 -19.21 1.39
N ARG A 31 -19.71 -20.36 1.14
CA ARG A 31 -18.79 -20.58 0.00
C ARG A 31 -19.41 -20.32 -1.38
N VAL A 32 -20.70 -20.59 -1.55
CA VAL A 32 -21.42 -20.46 -2.83
C VAL A 32 -22.04 -19.09 -3.02
N SER A 33 -21.80 -18.14 -2.12
CA SER A 33 -22.36 -16.79 -2.23
C SER A 33 -21.54 -15.93 -3.20
N MET A 34 -22.22 -15.08 -3.95
CA MET A 34 -21.60 -14.18 -4.95
C MET A 34 -20.79 -13.03 -4.33
N GLY A 35 -20.79 -12.88 -3.00
CA GLY A 35 -20.13 -11.78 -2.32
C GLY A 35 -20.92 -10.47 -2.37
N VAL A 36 -20.25 -9.36 -2.14
CA VAL A 36 -20.82 -8.01 -2.08
C VAL A 36 -19.92 -7.00 -2.78
N ILE A 37 -20.51 -5.93 -3.33
CA ILE A 37 -19.76 -4.87 -4.01
C ILE A 37 -18.94 -4.10 -2.99
N GLY A 38 -17.60 -4.06 -3.15
CA GLY A 38 -16.70 -3.29 -2.31
C GLY A 38 -16.74 -1.79 -2.64
N MET A 39 -16.59 -1.45 -3.90
CA MET A 39 -16.70 -0.07 -4.42
C MET A 39 -17.20 -0.08 -5.87
N ARG A 40 -17.61 1.10 -6.35
CA ARG A 40 -17.99 1.34 -7.74
C ARG A 40 -16.99 2.29 -8.38
N PHE A 41 -16.63 2.03 -9.61
CA PHE A 41 -15.70 2.82 -10.42
C PHE A 41 -16.13 2.76 -11.89
N GLU A 42 -15.47 3.53 -12.75
CA GLU A 42 -15.76 3.58 -14.19
C GLU A 42 -15.34 2.27 -14.88
N ASP A 43 -15.94 1.94 -16.03
CA ASP A 43 -15.79 0.65 -16.72
C ASP A 43 -14.35 0.29 -17.09
N ASP A 44 -13.49 1.30 -17.26
CA ASP A 44 -12.07 1.12 -17.63
C ASP A 44 -11.13 1.25 -16.45
N ASP A 45 -11.63 1.23 -15.19
CA ASP A 45 -10.86 1.21 -13.96
C ASP A 45 -10.93 -0.16 -13.27
N GLU A 46 -10.01 -0.42 -12.37
CA GLU A 46 -9.91 -1.69 -11.64
C GLU A 46 -9.35 -1.49 -10.23
N VAL A 47 -9.70 -2.37 -9.30
CA VAL A 47 -9.12 -2.39 -7.96
C VAL A 47 -7.73 -3.02 -8.02
N ILE A 48 -6.70 -2.25 -7.68
CA ILE A 48 -5.30 -2.71 -7.67
C ILE A 48 -4.77 -2.99 -6.26
N GLY A 49 -5.48 -2.59 -5.23
CA GLY A 49 -5.03 -2.77 -3.85
C GLY A 49 -6.15 -2.85 -2.84
N MET A 50 -5.97 -3.75 -1.87
CA MET A 50 -6.77 -3.83 -0.65
C MET A 50 -5.83 -3.77 0.56
N GLN A 51 -6.05 -2.82 1.45
CA GLN A 51 -5.28 -2.63 2.66
C GLN A 51 -6.18 -2.69 3.89
N MET A 52 -5.64 -3.18 5.01
CA MET A 52 -6.28 -3.17 6.32
C MET A 52 -5.67 -2.05 7.15
N GLN A 53 -6.46 -1.32 7.89
CA GLN A 53 -6.00 -0.15 8.68
C GLN A 53 -4.80 -0.47 9.58
N SER A 54 -4.75 -1.64 10.19
CA SER A 54 -3.62 -2.07 11.04
C SER A 54 -2.28 -2.19 10.32
N GLN A 55 -2.23 -2.05 9.00
CA GLN A 55 -1.01 -2.22 8.21
C GLN A 55 -0.15 -0.96 8.10
N GLY A 56 -0.64 0.20 8.54
CA GLY A 56 0.11 1.45 8.55
C GLY A 56 -0.76 2.69 8.68
N ASP A 57 -0.11 3.82 8.98
CA ASP A 57 -0.74 5.11 9.24
C ASP A 57 -0.85 6.00 8.01
N SER A 58 -0.13 5.67 6.95
CA SER A 58 -0.17 6.41 5.68
C SER A 58 -0.34 5.49 4.48
N LEU A 59 -1.13 5.93 3.51
CA LEU A 59 -1.31 5.27 2.22
C LEU A 59 -0.21 5.73 1.27
N LEU A 60 0.73 4.83 0.98
CA LEU A 60 1.70 4.98 -0.10
C LEU A 60 1.04 4.57 -1.42
N VAL A 61 1.13 5.45 -2.41
CA VAL A 61 0.67 5.21 -3.78
C VAL A 61 1.83 5.47 -4.73
N VAL A 62 2.06 4.55 -5.66
CA VAL A 62 3.10 4.67 -6.70
C VAL A 62 2.48 4.44 -8.07
N SER A 63 2.87 5.28 -9.02
CA SER A 63 2.41 5.23 -10.41
C SER A 63 3.43 4.59 -11.35
N GLU A 64 2.97 4.18 -12.53
CA GLU A 64 3.79 3.49 -13.54
C GLU A 64 5.01 4.30 -14.01
N ASN A 65 4.93 5.62 -14.00
CA ASN A 65 6.04 6.49 -14.41
C ASN A 65 6.94 6.93 -13.23
N GLY A 66 6.95 6.17 -12.12
CA GLY A 66 7.88 6.37 -11.01
C GLY A 66 7.57 7.55 -10.11
N MET A 67 6.36 8.08 -10.17
CA MET A 67 5.87 9.11 -9.25
C MET A 67 5.16 8.44 -8.08
N GLY A 68 5.19 9.06 -6.90
CA GLY A 68 4.49 8.51 -5.75
C GLY A 68 4.40 9.49 -4.59
N LYS A 69 3.65 9.12 -3.57
CA LYS A 69 3.45 9.90 -2.36
C LYS A 69 2.91 9.05 -1.23
N ARG A 70 2.97 9.59 -0.04
CA ARG A 70 2.19 9.13 1.11
C ARG A 70 1.08 10.11 1.42
N THR A 71 -0.05 9.60 1.90
CA THR A 71 -1.16 10.41 2.42
C THR A 71 -1.63 9.79 3.73
N MET A 72 -1.78 10.60 4.77
CA MET A 72 -2.24 10.10 6.07
C MET A 72 -3.61 9.44 5.94
N ILE A 73 -3.79 8.30 6.61
CA ILE A 73 -5.05 7.55 6.57
C ILE A 73 -6.23 8.39 7.09
N THR A 74 -5.97 9.37 7.95
CA THR A 74 -6.96 10.30 8.50
C THR A 74 -7.61 11.20 7.46
N GLU A 75 -6.99 11.38 6.29
CA GLU A 75 -7.58 12.11 5.16
C GLU A 75 -8.66 11.31 4.41
N PHE A 76 -8.78 10.04 4.70
CA PHE A 76 -9.79 9.14 4.12
C PHE A 76 -10.87 8.86 5.15
N SER A 77 -11.95 9.62 5.13
CA SER A 77 -13.11 9.36 6.00
C SER A 77 -13.74 8.01 5.69
N ALA A 78 -14.15 7.29 6.73
CA ALA A 78 -14.91 6.06 6.54
C ALA A 78 -16.26 6.37 5.87
N GLN A 79 -16.63 5.55 4.91
CA GLN A 79 -17.86 5.66 4.11
C GLN A 79 -18.60 4.33 4.14
N ASN A 80 -19.85 4.32 3.66
CA ASN A 80 -20.55 3.08 3.41
C ASN A 80 -19.89 2.32 2.25
N ARG A 81 -19.76 1.01 2.39
CA ARG A 81 -19.28 0.11 1.32
C ARG A 81 -20.10 0.27 0.04
N GLY A 82 -19.46 0.07 -1.10
CA GLY A 82 -20.14 0.13 -2.41
C GLY A 82 -20.33 1.53 -2.96
N GLY A 83 -19.73 2.56 -2.36
CA GLY A 83 -19.62 3.91 -2.92
C GLY A 83 -18.52 4.03 -3.97
N LYS A 84 -18.39 5.22 -4.58
CA LYS A 84 -17.30 5.56 -5.52
C LYS A 84 -15.98 5.90 -4.80
N GLY A 85 -16.04 6.23 -3.52
CA GLY A 85 -14.88 6.68 -2.76
C GLY A 85 -14.48 8.13 -3.08
N VAL A 86 -13.22 8.43 -2.83
CA VAL A 86 -12.59 9.76 -3.02
C VAL A 86 -11.30 9.61 -3.80
N ILE A 87 -10.85 10.70 -4.42
CA ILE A 87 -9.55 10.72 -5.10
C ILE A 87 -8.45 10.56 -4.05
N CYS A 88 -7.59 9.55 -4.22
CA CYS A 88 -6.37 9.36 -3.43
C CYS A 88 -5.11 9.76 -4.19
N TYR A 89 -5.18 9.80 -5.51
CA TYR A 89 -4.06 10.18 -6.37
C TYR A 89 -4.58 10.80 -7.67
N LYS A 90 -4.01 11.94 -8.07
CA LYS A 90 -4.37 12.58 -9.33
C LYS A 90 -3.51 12.01 -10.44
N CYS A 91 -4.04 11.03 -11.18
CA CYS A 91 -3.40 10.49 -12.38
C CYS A 91 -3.37 11.54 -13.49
N THR A 92 -2.26 11.64 -14.19
CA THR A 92 -2.02 12.52 -15.34
C THR A 92 -1.20 11.75 -16.39
N GLU A 93 -1.07 12.25 -17.60
CA GLU A 93 -0.18 11.66 -18.61
C GLU A 93 1.26 11.53 -18.10
N LYS A 94 1.73 12.52 -17.34
CA LYS A 94 3.08 12.50 -16.75
C LYS A 94 3.27 11.38 -15.73
N THR A 95 2.26 11.08 -14.92
CA THR A 95 2.38 10.07 -13.87
C THR A 95 2.03 8.67 -14.36
N GLY A 96 1.16 8.58 -15.34
CA GLY A 96 0.48 7.34 -15.69
C GLY A 96 -0.47 6.88 -14.59
N ASN A 97 -0.91 5.63 -14.67
CA ASN A 97 -1.82 5.01 -13.72
C ASN A 97 -1.09 4.50 -12.47
N ILE A 98 -1.84 4.20 -11.42
CA ILE A 98 -1.30 3.60 -10.21
C ILE A 98 -0.98 2.12 -10.47
N VAL A 99 0.21 1.69 -10.03
CA VAL A 99 0.64 0.29 -10.06
C VAL A 99 0.68 -0.36 -8.69
N GLY A 100 0.68 0.43 -7.63
CA GLY A 100 0.69 -0.11 -6.28
C GLY A 100 0.22 0.87 -5.22
N ALA A 101 -0.47 0.31 -4.22
CA ALA A 101 -0.92 1.03 -3.03
C ALA A 101 -0.69 0.16 -1.80
N LYS A 102 -0.03 0.70 -0.78
CA LYS A 102 0.29 0.02 0.48
C LYS A 102 0.10 0.97 1.66
N LEU A 103 -0.48 0.49 2.75
CA LEU A 103 -0.36 1.20 4.02
C LEU A 103 1.03 0.96 4.62
N VAL A 104 1.69 2.02 5.01
CA VAL A 104 3.07 2.01 5.53
C VAL A 104 3.18 2.86 6.79
N ASN A 105 4.20 2.57 7.60
CA ASN A 105 4.62 3.37 8.75
C ASN A 105 6.00 3.96 8.49
N ASP A 106 6.36 4.99 9.22
CA ASP A 106 7.72 5.53 9.25
C ASP A 106 8.72 4.45 9.71
N GLY A 107 9.98 4.62 9.34
CA GLY A 107 11.06 3.68 9.65
C GLY A 107 11.00 2.37 8.84
N ARG A 108 10.13 2.26 7.86
CA ARG A 108 10.01 1.08 6.98
C ARG A 108 10.67 1.33 5.63
N GLU A 109 10.85 0.25 4.89
CA GLU A 109 11.42 0.29 3.56
C GLU A 109 10.49 -0.38 2.56
N ILE A 110 10.56 0.09 1.33
CA ILE A 110 9.86 -0.46 0.19
C ILE A 110 10.84 -0.77 -0.94
N MET A 111 10.41 -1.64 -1.82
CA MET A 111 11.05 -1.91 -3.10
C MET A 111 10.11 -1.52 -4.23
N LEU A 112 10.64 -0.81 -5.21
CA LEU A 112 10.01 -0.59 -6.51
C LEU A 112 10.65 -1.53 -7.52
N ILE A 113 9.83 -2.19 -8.31
CA ILE A 113 10.27 -3.17 -9.31
C ILE A 113 9.79 -2.69 -10.66
N THR A 114 10.69 -2.54 -11.62
CA THR A 114 10.36 -2.13 -12.98
C THR A 114 9.99 -3.32 -13.87
N THR A 115 9.44 -3.02 -15.04
CA THR A 115 9.11 -4.02 -16.08
C THR A 115 10.34 -4.77 -16.59
N GLU A 116 11.53 -4.20 -16.48
CA GLU A 116 12.81 -4.84 -16.85
C GLU A 116 13.47 -5.59 -15.68
N GLY A 117 12.82 -5.64 -14.51
CA GLY A 117 13.34 -6.33 -13.33
C GLY A 117 14.36 -5.53 -12.52
N ILE A 118 14.54 -4.23 -12.79
CA ILE A 118 15.33 -3.36 -11.93
C ILE A 118 14.60 -3.19 -10.60
N VAL A 119 15.30 -3.42 -9.50
CA VAL A 119 14.76 -3.27 -8.13
C VAL A 119 15.46 -2.12 -7.43
N ILE A 120 14.68 -1.15 -6.97
CA ILE A 120 15.15 -0.04 -6.14
C ILE A 120 14.55 -0.19 -4.76
N ARG A 121 15.41 -0.16 -3.74
CA ARG A 121 15.03 -0.14 -2.33
C ARG A 121 15.17 1.28 -1.79
N MET A 122 14.17 1.76 -1.06
CA MET A 122 14.17 3.10 -0.49
C MET A 122 13.44 3.14 0.85
N SER A 123 13.82 4.13 1.68
CA SER A 123 13.10 4.39 2.93
C SER A 123 11.72 4.99 2.63
N VAL A 124 10.73 4.57 3.41
CA VAL A 124 9.41 5.21 3.42
C VAL A 124 9.52 6.67 3.83
N ASP A 125 10.48 7.01 4.74
CA ASP A 125 10.68 8.36 5.26
C ASP A 125 11.15 9.36 4.20
N ASP A 126 11.78 8.87 3.13
CA ASP A 126 12.19 9.71 1.99
C ASP A 126 11.00 10.11 1.09
N ILE A 127 9.83 9.52 1.31
CA ILE A 127 8.64 9.77 0.50
C ILE A 127 7.77 10.82 1.17
N SER A 128 7.50 11.92 0.48
CA SER A 128 6.72 13.05 1.00
C SER A 128 5.29 12.63 1.40
N ILE A 129 4.87 13.14 2.56
CA ILE A 129 3.46 13.08 3.00
C ILE A 129 2.76 14.33 2.48
N ILE A 130 1.79 14.15 1.60
CA ILE A 130 1.03 15.23 0.96
C ILE A 130 -0.44 14.85 0.81
N GLY A 131 -1.28 15.85 0.58
CA GLY A 131 -2.73 15.69 0.49
C GLY A 131 -3.17 14.70 -0.59
N ARG A 132 -4.33 14.11 -0.40
CA ARG A 132 -4.84 13.02 -1.25
C ARG A 132 -5.06 13.40 -2.71
N ASN A 133 -5.52 14.62 -3.02
CA ASN A 133 -5.80 15.06 -4.40
C ASN A 133 -4.56 15.71 -5.05
N THR A 134 -3.45 14.98 -5.11
CA THR A 134 -2.19 15.41 -5.74
C THR A 134 -1.56 14.27 -6.54
N SER A 135 -0.63 14.60 -7.44
CA SER A 135 0.05 13.63 -8.32
C SER A 135 1.34 13.05 -7.75
N GLY A 136 1.69 13.39 -6.52
CA GLY A 136 2.92 12.89 -5.89
C GLY A 136 4.20 13.59 -6.38
N VAL A 137 5.33 13.02 -5.98
CA VAL A 137 6.68 13.45 -6.32
C VAL A 137 7.42 12.31 -7.02
N LYS A 138 8.53 12.63 -7.68
CA LYS A 138 9.36 11.62 -8.35
C LYS A 138 10.07 10.76 -7.30
N LEU A 139 9.89 9.44 -7.36
CA LEU A 139 10.56 8.45 -6.52
C LEU A 139 11.72 7.78 -7.23
N MET A 140 11.62 7.58 -8.55
CA MET A 140 12.70 7.07 -9.38
C MET A 140 12.70 7.76 -10.74
N ASN A 141 13.88 7.82 -11.35
CA ASN A 141 13.99 8.28 -12.72
C ASN A 141 13.62 7.14 -13.66
N ILE A 142 12.55 7.34 -14.40
CA ILE A 142 12.14 6.50 -15.53
C ILE A 142 12.28 7.36 -16.78
N ASP A 143 13.03 6.85 -17.73
CA ASP A 143 13.13 7.48 -19.04
C ASP A 143 11.79 7.30 -19.76
N GLN A 144 11.11 8.43 -20.03
CA GLN A 144 9.81 8.43 -20.68
C GLN A 144 9.88 8.06 -22.16
N GLU A 145 11.08 8.10 -22.76
CA GLU A 145 11.32 7.63 -24.13
C GLU A 145 11.51 6.11 -24.20
N SER A 146 11.76 5.48 -23.05
CA SER A 146 11.81 4.02 -22.91
C SER A 146 10.46 3.47 -22.49
N ASP A 147 10.12 2.25 -22.91
CA ASP A 147 8.92 1.54 -22.44
C ASP A 147 9.04 1.01 -21.00
N ILE A 148 10.07 1.45 -20.27
CA ILE A 148 10.31 1.03 -18.89
C ILE A 148 9.30 1.72 -17.97
N LYS A 149 8.64 0.92 -17.13
CA LYS A 149 7.67 1.40 -16.13
C LYS A 149 7.89 0.72 -14.79
N VAL A 150 7.37 1.32 -13.72
CA VAL A 150 7.21 0.60 -12.46
C VAL A 150 6.13 -0.46 -12.66
N ALA A 151 6.46 -1.71 -12.39
CA ALA A 151 5.54 -2.85 -12.52
C ALA A 151 4.85 -3.17 -11.20
N SER A 152 5.55 -3.02 -10.06
CA SER A 152 5.00 -3.34 -8.75
C SER A 152 5.79 -2.70 -7.61
N ILE A 153 5.19 -2.72 -6.41
CA ILE A 153 5.82 -2.30 -5.15
C ILE A 153 5.70 -3.40 -4.10
N ALA A 154 6.72 -3.56 -3.27
CA ALA A 154 6.73 -4.50 -2.17
C ALA A 154 7.24 -3.83 -0.89
N LYS A 155 6.67 -4.23 0.27
CA LYS A 155 7.24 -3.88 1.58
C LYS A 155 8.43 -4.79 1.85
N VAL A 156 9.53 -4.23 2.34
CA VAL A 156 10.64 -5.02 2.88
C VAL A 156 10.19 -5.59 4.23
N ARG A 157 10.34 -6.90 4.40
CA ARG A 157 10.09 -7.55 5.69
C ARG A 157 11.24 -7.20 6.64
N GLU A 158 10.93 -6.94 7.90
CA GLU A 158 11.95 -6.95 8.95
C GLU A 158 12.59 -8.33 8.98
N SER A 159 13.91 -8.37 8.88
CA SER A 159 14.65 -9.57 9.29
C SER A 159 14.43 -9.72 10.79
N VAL A 160 13.77 -10.79 11.23
CA VAL A 160 13.79 -11.18 12.63
C VAL A 160 15.25 -11.53 12.93
N THR A 161 15.99 -10.60 13.48
CA THR A 161 17.29 -10.89 14.08
C THR A 161 16.98 -11.82 15.24
N LYS A 162 17.27 -13.11 15.11
CA LYS A 162 17.31 -14.01 16.25
C LYS A 162 18.42 -13.45 17.13
N GLU A 163 18.04 -12.81 18.23
CA GLU A 163 18.95 -12.59 19.33
C GLU A 163 19.48 -13.97 19.70
N SER A 164 20.75 -14.20 19.41
CA SER A 164 21.48 -15.33 19.92
C SER A 164 21.52 -15.16 21.44
N ASN A 165 20.69 -15.89 22.16
CA ASN A 165 20.89 -16.07 23.59
C ASN A 165 22.26 -16.75 23.74
N VAL A 166 23.26 -15.94 24.06
CA VAL A 166 24.52 -16.43 24.59
C VAL A 166 24.17 -16.87 26.01
N PHE A 167 24.00 -18.19 26.19
CA PHE A 167 24.02 -18.78 27.51
C PHE A 167 25.47 -18.61 28.01
N ASP A 168 25.69 -17.73 28.97
CA ASP A 168 26.86 -17.73 29.80
C ASP A 168 26.82 -19.03 30.62
N GLU A 169 27.64 -20.01 30.24
CA GLU A 169 27.98 -21.15 31.09
C GLU A 169 28.88 -20.63 32.20
N GLU A 170 28.30 -20.36 33.36
CA GLU A 170 29.06 -20.22 34.60
C GLU A 170 29.66 -21.57 34.96
N PHE A 171 30.97 -21.69 34.78
CA PHE A 171 31.78 -22.76 35.36
C PHE A 171 31.79 -22.63 36.88
N TYR A 172 31.13 -23.53 37.55
CA TYR A 172 31.41 -23.79 38.99
C TYR A 172 32.64 -24.66 39.07
N GLU A 173 33.73 -24.12 39.58
CA GLU A 173 34.84 -24.91 40.10
C GLU A 173 34.45 -25.41 41.48
N GLU A 174 34.40 -26.73 41.67
CA GLU A 174 34.35 -27.36 42.99
C GLU A 174 35.77 -27.63 43.48
N ASP A 175 36.08 -27.10 44.69
CA ASP A 175 37.19 -27.51 45.52
C ASP A 175 36.85 -28.78 46.37
#